data_268c2b164df68c606c417e015f45d787
#
_entry.id   268c2b164df68c606c417e015f45d787
#
_cell.length_a   1.000
_cell.length_b   1.000
_cell.length_c   1.000
_cell.angle_alpha   90.00
_cell.angle_beta   90.00
_cell.angle_gamma   90.00
#
_symmetry.space_group_name_H-M   'P 1'
#
loop_
_entity.id
_entity.type
_entity.pdbx_description
1 polymer ?
#
loop_
_entity_poly.entity_id
_entity_poly.type
_entity_poly.pdbx_seq_one_letter_code
_entity_poly.pdbx_strand_id
1 'polypeptide(L)'
;MTQLRNDWQMDEIQNLFDMPFNDLLFKAHTIHRDNFDPNYVQVSSLLNIKTGACPEDCSYCSQSSKYDTGLEREKLMEIELVLEQAQTAKDQGATRFCMGAAWRNPTDKSLDKVIPMIQGVKAMGMETCVTLGMLTQDQAFTLKEAGLDYYNHNIDTSKENYPNVITTRSFQDRLNTLESVKNADINVCSGGILGLGEGQIDRASMLRSLANLESHPESVPINLLVPIPGTPFEKIEPPTESEFIRAIAVARIMMPKSVVRLSAGRTEMGEAMQALCFFAGAN
;
A
#
# COMPACT_ATOMS: atom_id res chain seq x y z
N MET A 1 -22.97 9.69 -11.67
CA MET A 1 -21.61 9.16 -11.76
C MET A 1 -20.67 10.14 -11.09
N THR A 2 -19.91 9.69 -10.10
CA THR A 2 -18.91 10.54 -9.43
C THR A 2 -17.83 10.95 -10.44
N GLN A 3 -17.63 12.26 -10.63
CA GLN A 3 -16.61 12.77 -11.56
C GLN A 3 -15.21 12.46 -10.97
N LEU A 4 -14.35 11.81 -11.75
CA LEU A 4 -12.95 11.67 -11.39
C LEU A 4 -12.25 13.01 -11.57
N ARG A 5 -11.45 13.40 -10.60
CA ARG A 5 -10.65 14.62 -10.66
C ARG A 5 -9.27 14.39 -10.03
N ASN A 6 -8.27 15.06 -10.56
CA ASN A 6 -6.87 14.98 -10.15
C ASN A 6 -6.25 16.38 -9.92
N ASP A 7 -7.08 17.31 -9.45
CA ASP A 7 -6.73 18.72 -9.23
C ASP A 7 -7.07 19.20 -7.81
N TRP A 8 -7.12 18.28 -6.84
CA TRP A 8 -7.46 18.57 -5.45
C TRP A 8 -6.53 19.60 -4.83
N GLN A 9 -7.11 20.63 -4.20
CA GLN A 9 -6.39 21.66 -3.45
C GLN A 9 -6.32 21.30 -1.97
N MET A 10 -5.31 21.80 -1.25
CA MET A 10 -5.11 21.45 0.16
C MET A 10 -6.27 21.89 1.05
N ASP A 11 -6.83 23.08 0.79
CA ASP A 11 -7.96 23.61 1.54
C ASP A 11 -9.23 22.76 1.38
N GLU A 12 -9.48 22.23 0.17
CA GLU A 12 -10.59 21.31 -0.07
C GLU A 12 -10.43 20.02 0.75
N ILE A 13 -9.21 19.46 0.79
CA ILE A 13 -8.92 18.23 1.51
C ILE A 13 -8.98 18.46 3.02
N GLN A 14 -8.45 19.59 3.51
CA GLN A 14 -8.57 19.96 4.93
C GLN A 14 -10.03 20.10 5.34
N ASN A 15 -10.85 20.74 4.51
CA ASN A 15 -12.30 20.85 4.74
C ASN A 15 -12.97 19.47 4.82
N LEU A 16 -12.50 18.46 4.05
CA LEU A 16 -12.99 17.09 4.20
C LEU A 16 -12.59 16.49 5.56
N PHE A 17 -11.34 16.67 5.97
CA PHE A 17 -10.88 16.18 7.28
C PHE A 17 -11.59 16.86 8.45
N ASP A 18 -12.00 18.12 8.30
CA ASP A 18 -12.65 18.92 9.34
C ASP A 18 -14.19 18.74 9.36
N MET A 19 -14.76 18.02 8.39
CA MET A 19 -16.20 17.72 8.39
C MET A 19 -16.63 17.03 9.70
N PRO A 20 -17.87 17.27 10.18
CA PRO A 20 -18.46 16.45 11.23
C PRO A 20 -18.34 14.95 10.88
N PHE A 21 -17.97 14.13 11.86
CA PHE A 21 -17.59 12.74 11.61
C PHE A 21 -18.69 11.95 10.88
N ASN A 22 -19.93 12.07 11.32
CA ASN A 22 -21.05 11.36 10.70
C ASN A 22 -21.30 11.80 9.25
N ASP A 23 -21.17 13.10 8.97
CA ASP A 23 -21.36 13.64 7.62
C ASP A 23 -20.27 13.18 6.66
N LEU A 24 -19.02 13.14 7.14
CA LEU A 24 -17.89 12.60 6.40
C LEU A 24 -18.11 11.13 6.05
N LEU A 25 -18.48 10.30 7.04
CA LEU A 25 -18.73 8.87 6.82
C LEU A 25 -19.90 8.63 5.87
N PHE A 26 -21.00 9.37 6.03
CA PHE A 26 -22.16 9.26 5.15
C PHE A 26 -21.81 9.60 3.69
N LYS A 27 -21.04 10.69 3.49
CA LYS A 27 -20.57 11.10 2.17
C LYS A 27 -19.67 10.03 1.54
N ALA A 28 -18.70 9.51 2.30
CA ALA A 28 -17.79 8.48 1.84
C ALA A 28 -18.53 7.18 1.50
N HIS A 29 -19.46 6.75 2.35
CA HIS A 29 -20.28 5.56 2.15
C HIS A 29 -21.16 5.69 0.91
N THR A 30 -21.76 6.84 0.68
CA THR A 30 -22.55 7.09 -0.54
C THR A 30 -21.70 6.92 -1.79
N ILE A 31 -20.51 7.55 -1.82
CA ILE A 31 -19.56 7.40 -2.94
C ILE A 31 -19.10 5.95 -3.11
N HIS A 32 -18.87 5.25 -2.01
CA HIS A 32 -18.51 3.83 -2.07
C HIS A 32 -19.62 3.01 -2.75
N ARG A 33 -20.85 3.15 -2.33
CA ARG A 33 -22.01 2.43 -2.91
C ARG A 33 -22.30 2.77 -4.37
N ASP A 34 -21.95 3.99 -4.79
CA ASP A 34 -22.12 4.41 -6.19
C ASP A 34 -21.11 3.73 -7.13
N ASN A 35 -19.97 3.23 -6.59
CA ASN A 35 -18.87 2.71 -7.39
C ASN A 35 -18.55 1.23 -7.15
N PHE A 36 -18.97 0.66 -6.01
CA PHE A 36 -18.68 -0.72 -5.60
C PHE A 36 -19.90 -1.39 -4.97
N ASP A 37 -19.89 -2.72 -4.94
CA ASP A 37 -20.77 -3.49 -4.07
C ASP A 37 -20.31 -3.26 -2.61
N PRO A 38 -21.14 -2.62 -1.75
CA PRO A 38 -20.73 -2.27 -0.39
C PRO A 38 -20.59 -3.48 0.54
N ASN A 39 -21.01 -4.65 0.11
CA ASN A 39 -20.93 -5.91 0.87
C ASN A 39 -19.80 -6.82 0.38
N TYR A 40 -19.05 -6.39 -0.63
CA TYR A 40 -17.90 -7.11 -1.15
C TYR A 40 -16.59 -6.49 -0.68
N VAL A 41 -15.72 -7.33 -0.10
CA VAL A 41 -14.36 -6.96 0.31
C VAL A 41 -13.37 -7.86 -0.40
N GLN A 42 -12.41 -7.29 -1.11
CA GLN A 42 -11.36 -8.07 -1.75
C GLN A 42 -10.34 -8.57 -0.71
N VAL A 43 -10.22 -9.87 -0.58
CA VAL A 43 -9.23 -10.51 0.29
C VAL A 43 -7.90 -10.69 -0.46
N SER A 44 -6.83 -10.15 0.13
CA SER A 44 -5.46 -10.33 -0.36
C SER A 44 -4.60 -10.96 0.72
N SER A 45 -3.72 -11.87 0.32
CA SER A 45 -2.69 -12.43 1.18
C SER A 45 -1.32 -11.88 0.79
N LEU A 46 -0.45 -11.65 1.77
CA LEU A 46 0.92 -11.18 1.56
C LEU A 46 1.92 -12.21 2.10
N LEU A 47 2.90 -12.56 1.27
CA LEU A 47 4.04 -13.39 1.63
C LEU A 47 5.34 -12.60 1.47
N ASN A 48 6.18 -12.59 2.50
CA ASN A 48 7.57 -12.16 2.37
C ASN A 48 8.36 -13.27 1.69
N ILE A 49 8.67 -13.09 0.39
CA ILE A 49 9.48 -14.06 -0.37
C ILE A 49 10.99 -13.88 -0.14
N LYS A 50 11.41 -12.76 0.48
CA LYS A 50 12.77 -12.50 0.93
C LYS A 50 12.73 -11.55 2.12
N THR A 51 13.30 -11.98 3.26
CA THR A 51 13.23 -11.29 4.55
C THR A 51 14.57 -10.66 4.93
N GLY A 52 14.53 -9.43 5.45
CA GLY A 52 15.67 -8.74 6.05
C GLY A 52 16.74 -8.27 5.07
N ALA A 53 17.78 -7.64 5.62
CA ALA A 53 18.94 -7.09 4.89
C ALA A 53 18.58 -6.06 3.79
N CYS A 54 17.47 -5.32 3.93
CA CYS A 54 17.16 -4.19 3.08
C CYS A 54 18.15 -3.04 3.38
N PRO A 55 18.79 -2.44 2.37
CA PRO A 55 19.76 -1.35 2.60
C PRO A 55 19.12 0.00 2.92
N GLU A 56 17.80 0.11 2.80
CA GLU A 56 17.04 1.32 3.13
C GLU A 56 16.94 1.54 4.64
N ASP A 57 16.76 2.80 5.06
CA ASP A 57 16.69 3.22 6.46
C ASP A 57 15.29 3.64 6.91
N CYS A 58 14.23 3.07 6.31
CA CYS A 58 12.86 3.38 6.70
C CYS A 58 12.68 3.20 8.22
N SER A 59 12.43 4.30 8.94
CA SER A 59 12.45 4.36 10.42
C SER A 59 11.43 3.45 11.12
N TYR A 60 10.49 2.90 10.40
CA TYR A 60 9.45 1.99 10.89
C TYR A 60 9.70 0.51 10.54
N CYS A 61 10.70 0.21 9.66
CA CYS A 61 10.74 -1.08 8.97
C CYS A 61 11.73 -2.06 9.62
N SER A 62 11.20 -3.19 10.09
CA SER A 62 12.02 -4.30 10.62
C SER A 62 12.94 -4.95 9.58
N GLN A 63 12.65 -4.77 8.30
CA GLN A 63 13.44 -5.37 7.20
C GLN A 63 14.76 -4.63 6.94
N SER A 64 14.93 -3.43 7.51
CA SER A 64 16.12 -2.60 7.33
C SER A 64 17.37 -3.26 7.92
N SER A 65 18.49 -3.21 7.20
CA SER A 65 19.79 -3.63 7.72
C SER A 65 20.43 -2.58 8.65
N LYS A 66 19.80 -1.44 8.82
CA LYS A 66 20.29 -0.32 9.64
C LYS A 66 19.87 -0.46 11.11
N TYR A 67 18.89 -1.31 11.40
CA TYR A 67 18.30 -1.47 12.74
C TYR A 67 18.44 -2.92 13.21
N ASP A 68 18.63 -3.08 14.51
CA ASP A 68 18.64 -4.38 15.17
C ASP A 68 17.24 -4.68 15.74
N THR A 69 16.44 -5.35 14.95
CA THR A 69 15.07 -5.73 15.30
C THR A 69 14.93 -7.21 15.66
N GLY A 70 16.04 -7.94 15.74
CA GLY A 70 16.04 -9.39 15.94
C GLY A 70 15.50 -10.19 14.75
N LEU A 71 15.18 -9.54 13.62
CA LEU A 71 14.65 -10.23 12.45
C LEU A 71 15.76 -11.04 11.75
N GLU A 72 15.55 -12.35 11.63
CA GLU A 72 16.46 -13.23 10.89
C GLU A 72 16.42 -12.91 9.39
N ARG A 73 17.62 -13.00 8.77
CA ARG A 73 17.75 -12.75 7.33
C ARG A 73 17.52 -14.03 6.57
N GLU A 74 16.59 -13.98 5.64
CA GLU A 74 16.28 -15.10 4.75
C GLU A 74 16.66 -14.78 3.31
N LYS A 75 17.07 -15.81 2.58
CA LYS A 75 17.29 -15.73 1.14
C LYS A 75 15.93 -15.67 0.42
N LEU A 76 15.99 -15.36 -0.88
CA LEU A 76 14.82 -15.49 -1.74
C LEU A 76 14.31 -16.95 -1.66
N MET A 77 13.01 -17.06 -1.38
CA MET A 77 12.31 -18.34 -1.21
C MET A 77 12.31 -19.13 -2.54
N GLU A 78 12.33 -20.44 -2.45
CA GLU A 78 12.18 -21.29 -3.63
C GLU A 78 10.73 -21.23 -4.15
N ILE A 79 10.58 -21.37 -5.47
CA ILE A 79 9.29 -21.18 -6.14
C ILE A 79 8.21 -22.15 -5.63
N GLU A 80 8.57 -23.39 -5.35
CA GLU A 80 7.66 -24.44 -4.89
C GLU A 80 6.96 -24.01 -3.58
N LEU A 81 7.73 -23.44 -2.65
CA LEU A 81 7.20 -22.96 -1.37
C LEU A 81 6.29 -21.74 -1.55
N VAL A 82 6.65 -20.82 -2.48
CA VAL A 82 5.79 -19.67 -2.79
C VAL A 82 4.46 -20.14 -3.35
N LEU A 83 4.46 -21.11 -4.26
CA LEU A 83 3.23 -21.63 -4.88
C LEU A 83 2.38 -22.42 -3.87
N GLU A 84 2.98 -23.15 -2.94
CA GLU A 84 2.27 -23.81 -1.84
C GLU A 84 1.54 -22.79 -0.95
N GLN A 85 2.23 -21.70 -0.58
CA GLN A 85 1.62 -20.63 0.20
C GLN A 85 0.52 -19.89 -0.57
N ALA A 86 0.70 -19.69 -1.88
CA ALA A 86 -0.31 -19.09 -2.74
C ALA A 86 -1.57 -19.98 -2.83
N GLN A 87 -1.39 -21.30 -2.96
CA GLN A 87 -2.52 -22.23 -2.97
C GLN A 87 -3.27 -22.21 -1.63
N THR A 88 -2.53 -22.22 -0.52
CA THR A 88 -3.13 -22.11 0.84
C THR A 88 -3.95 -20.82 0.97
N ALA A 89 -3.41 -19.69 0.52
CA ALA A 89 -4.11 -18.41 0.56
C ALA A 89 -5.38 -18.43 -0.31
N LYS A 90 -5.33 -19.05 -1.50
CA LYS A 90 -6.47 -19.23 -2.39
C LYS A 90 -7.57 -20.06 -1.73
N ASP A 91 -7.21 -21.18 -1.11
CA ASP A 91 -8.14 -22.07 -0.42
C ASP A 91 -8.83 -21.39 0.78
N GLN A 92 -8.17 -20.36 1.36
CA GLN A 92 -8.72 -19.47 2.38
C GLN A 92 -9.54 -18.30 1.81
N GLY A 93 -9.75 -18.24 0.49
CA GLY A 93 -10.59 -17.25 -0.16
C GLY A 93 -9.87 -15.99 -0.64
N ALA A 94 -8.53 -15.93 -0.59
CA ALA A 94 -7.80 -14.81 -1.18
C ALA A 94 -7.94 -14.83 -2.71
N THR A 95 -8.28 -13.67 -3.29
CA THR A 95 -8.36 -13.47 -4.74
C THR A 95 -7.10 -12.81 -5.30
N ARG A 96 -6.28 -12.21 -4.45
CA ARG A 96 -4.98 -11.60 -4.79
C ARG A 96 -3.89 -12.16 -3.90
N PHE A 97 -2.74 -12.49 -4.49
CA PHE A 97 -1.55 -12.89 -3.77
C PHE A 97 -0.43 -11.88 -3.98
N CYS A 98 0.03 -11.29 -2.88
CA CYS A 98 1.08 -10.29 -2.87
C CYS A 98 2.40 -10.93 -2.42
N MET A 99 3.49 -10.67 -3.15
CA MET A 99 4.83 -11.17 -2.86
C MET A 99 5.77 -10.01 -2.58
N GLY A 100 6.28 -9.92 -1.36
CA GLY A 100 7.18 -8.86 -0.92
C GLY A 100 8.64 -9.33 -0.80
N ALA A 101 9.59 -8.56 -1.30
CA ALA A 101 11.02 -8.80 -1.08
C ALA A 101 11.69 -7.56 -0.49
N ALA A 102 12.48 -7.75 0.56
CA ALA A 102 13.23 -6.69 1.24
C ALA A 102 14.42 -6.23 0.39
N TRP A 103 14.13 -5.49 -0.70
CA TRP A 103 15.12 -4.89 -1.59
C TRP A 103 14.93 -3.37 -1.72
N ARG A 104 16.03 -2.67 -2.00
CA ARG A 104 15.99 -1.30 -2.50
C ARG A 104 15.43 -1.27 -3.93
N ASN A 105 15.95 -2.14 -4.76
CA ASN A 105 15.53 -2.40 -6.14
C ASN A 105 15.95 -3.84 -6.50
N PRO A 106 15.21 -4.53 -7.36
CA PRO A 106 15.63 -5.85 -7.84
C PRO A 106 16.80 -5.72 -8.82
N THR A 107 17.60 -6.77 -8.93
CA THR A 107 18.51 -6.98 -10.05
C THR A 107 17.80 -7.84 -11.10
N ASP A 108 18.27 -7.81 -12.36
CA ASP A 108 17.70 -8.64 -13.43
C ASP A 108 17.77 -10.13 -13.05
N LYS A 109 18.88 -10.57 -12.45
CA LYS A 109 19.02 -11.93 -11.92
C LYS A 109 18.01 -12.27 -10.81
N SER A 110 17.58 -11.27 -10.05
CA SER A 110 16.52 -11.47 -9.04
C SER A 110 15.14 -11.55 -9.69
N LEU A 111 14.92 -10.76 -10.74
CA LEU A 111 13.67 -10.81 -11.52
C LEU A 111 13.51 -12.17 -12.23
N ASP A 112 14.59 -12.74 -12.80
CA ASP A 112 14.56 -14.07 -13.41
C ASP A 112 14.00 -15.16 -12.47
N LYS A 113 14.18 -14.98 -11.15
CA LYS A 113 13.63 -15.89 -10.13
C LYS A 113 12.20 -15.55 -9.71
N VAL A 114 11.81 -14.27 -9.73
CA VAL A 114 10.47 -13.83 -9.34
C VAL A 114 9.45 -14.04 -10.46
N ILE A 115 9.86 -13.93 -11.71
CA ILE A 115 9.00 -14.14 -12.88
C ILE A 115 8.27 -15.49 -12.85
N PRO A 116 8.92 -16.63 -12.63
CA PRO A 116 8.21 -17.91 -12.51
C PRO A 116 7.22 -17.97 -11.35
N MET A 117 7.48 -17.25 -10.25
CA MET A 117 6.54 -17.16 -9.13
C MET A 117 5.27 -16.42 -9.55
N ILE A 118 5.41 -15.26 -10.26
CA ILE A 118 4.28 -14.48 -10.80
C ILE A 118 3.45 -15.35 -11.73
N GLN A 119 4.11 -16.03 -12.68
CA GLN A 119 3.44 -16.89 -13.67
C GLN A 119 2.70 -18.06 -12.99
N GLY A 120 3.30 -18.68 -11.98
CA GLY A 120 2.70 -19.76 -11.22
C GLY A 120 1.46 -19.32 -10.45
N VAL A 121 1.51 -18.20 -9.74
CA VAL A 121 0.35 -17.62 -9.04
C VAL A 121 -0.75 -17.23 -10.03
N LYS A 122 -0.38 -16.63 -11.18
CA LYS A 122 -1.32 -16.30 -12.25
C LYS A 122 -2.02 -17.53 -12.81
N ALA A 123 -1.29 -18.62 -13.01
CA ALA A 123 -1.85 -19.89 -13.49
C ALA A 123 -2.86 -20.51 -12.51
N MET A 124 -2.80 -20.16 -11.22
CA MET A 124 -3.81 -20.53 -10.22
C MET A 124 -5.11 -19.72 -10.34
N GLY A 125 -5.16 -18.71 -11.21
CA GLY A 125 -6.33 -17.82 -11.38
C GLY A 125 -6.44 -16.74 -10.32
N MET A 126 -5.34 -16.39 -9.62
CA MET A 126 -5.28 -15.28 -8.68
C MET A 126 -4.72 -14.02 -9.36
N GLU A 127 -5.13 -12.86 -8.88
CA GLU A 127 -4.42 -11.62 -9.20
C GLU A 127 -3.04 -11.64 -8.52
N THR A 128 -2.03 -11.21 -9.26
CA THR A 128 -0.65 -11.12 -8.77
C THR A 128 -0.30 -9.70 -8.37
N CYS A 129 0.39 -9.55 -7.25
CA CYS A 129 0.94 -8.29 -6.80
C CYS A 129 2.37 -8.50 -6.27
N VAL A 130 3.29 -7.60 -6.58
CA VAL A 130 4.65 -7.67 -6.03
C VAL A 130 5.09 -6.33 -5.43
N THR A 131 5.97 -6.42 -4.43
CA THR A 131 6.66 -5.29 -3.78
C THR A 131 8.17 -5.60 -3.80
N LEU A 132 8.90 -5.08 -4.78
CA LEU A 132 10.32 -5.42 -5.00
C LEU A 132 11.25 -4.20 -4.84
N GLY A 133 10.74 -3.09 -4.32
CA GLY A 133 11.47 -1.82 -4.23
C GLY A 133 11.27 -0.94 -5.47
N MET A 134 12.28 -0.13 -5.82
CA MET A 134 12.23 0.74 -7.01
C MET A 134 12.41 -0.07 -8.29
N LEU A 135 11.77 0.36 -9.37
CA LEU A 135 11.90 -0.24 -10.70
C LEU A 135 12.45 0.74 -11.72
N THR A 136 13.23 0.24 -12.65
CA THR A 136 13.46 0.90 -13.93
C THR A 136 12.29 0.64 -14.88
N GLN A 137 12.21 1.42 -15.96
CA GLN A 137 11.18 1.24 -16.98
C GLN A 137 11.25 -0.16 -17.63
N ASP A 138 12.45 -0.62 -17.95
CA ASP A 138 12.66 -1.94 -18.59
C ASP A 138 12.25 -3.09 -17.66
N GLN A 139 12.55 -2.96 -16.36
CA GLN A 139 12.11 -3.93 -15.35
C GLN A 139 10.59 -3.97 -15.21
N ALA A 140 9.93 -2.83 -15.30
CA ALA A 140 8.47 -2.76 -15.29
C ALA A 140 7.88 -3.47 -16.51
N PHE A 141 8.40 -3.24 -17.71
CA PHE A 141 7.98 -3.96 -18.92
C PHE A 141 8.18 -5.48 -18.80
N THR A 142 9.34 -5.91 -18.29
CA THR A 142 9.63 -7.33 -18.07
C THR A 142 8.60 -7.98 -17.12
N LEU A 143 8.21 -7.29 -16.05
CA LEU A 143 7.18 -7.78 -15.12
C LEU A 143 5.78 -7.81 -15.76
N LYS A 144 5.45 -6.85 -16.61
CA LYS A 144 4.20 -6.87 -17.38
C LYS A 144 4.12 -8.07 -18.31
N GLU A 145 5.19 -8.35 -19.05
CA GLU A 145 5.28 -9.51 -19.94
C GLU A 145 5.17 -10.83 -19.18
N ALA A 146 5.63 -10.87 -17.92
CA ALA A 146 5.45 -12.01 -17.02
C ALA A 146 4.00 -12.20 -16.55
N GLY A 147 3.10 -11.25 -16.85
CA GLY A 147 1.68 -11.31 -16.47
C GLY A 147 1.35 -10.67 -15.12
N LEU A 148 2.21 -9.80 -14.60
CA LEU A 148 1.96 -9.08 -13.35
C LEU A 148 0.73 -8.18 -13.47
N ASP A 149 -0.20 -8.28 -12.51
CA ASP A 149 -1.40 -7.45 -12.44
C ASP A 149 -1.16 -6.14 -11.69
N TYR A 150 -0.50 -6.19 -10.53
CA TYR A 150 -0.29 -5.05 -9.64
C TYR A 150 1.16 -4.94 -9.17
N TYR A 151 1.66 -3.71 -9.11
CA TYR A 151 2.90 -3.39 -8.42
C TYR A 151 2.62 -2.54 -7.19
N ASN A 152 3.00 -3.02 -6.00
CA ASN A 152 2.87 -2.25 -4.78
C ASN A 152 4.13 -1.42 -4.52
N HIS A 153 3.93 -0.11 -4.45
CA HIS A 153 4.99 0.84 -4.10
C HIS A 153 4.38 2.04 -3.39
N ASN A 154 4.28 1.97 -2.07
CA ASN A 154 3.69 3.03 -1.27
C ASN A 154 4.53 4.30 -1.30
N ILE A 155 3.90 5.46 -1.23
CA ILE A 155 4.58 6.74 -1.01
C ILE A 155 4.87 6.98 0.48
N ASP A 156 4.32 6.14 1.33
CA ASP A 156 4.44 6.04 2.79
C ASP A 156 3.83 7.22 3.55
N THR A 157 4.21 8.46 3.27
CA THR A 157 3.76 9.67 3.96
C THR A 157 3.73 10.87 3.00
N SER A 158 3.54 12.09 3.50
CA SER A 158 3.65 13.31 2.70
C SER A 158 5.08 13.55 2.21
N LYS A 159 5.22 14.36 1.14
CA LYS A 159 6.53 14.82 0.66
C LYS A 159 7.29 15.58 1.76
N GLU A 160 6.58 16.34 2.55
CA GLU A 160 7.09 17.20 3.62
C GLU A 160 7.63 16.35 4.80
N ASN A 161 6.91 15.30 5.19
CA ASN A 161 7.32 14.41 6.28
C ASN A 161 8.30 13.31 5.82
N TYR A 162 8.42 13.05 4.53
CA TYR A 162 9.22 11.93 4.00
C TYR A 162 10.67 11.91 4.48
N PRO A 163 11.42 13.06 4.55
CA PRO A 163 12.80 13.08 5.03
C PRO A 163 12.97 12.70 6.51
N ASN A 164 11.89 12.81 7.32
CA ASN A 164 11.90 12.40 8.72
C ASN A 164 11.75 10.87 8.89
N VAL A 165 11.30 10.19 7.83
CA VAL A 165 11.00 8.75 7.84
C VAL A 165 12.06 7.94 7.10
N ILE A 166 12.55 8.45 5.95
CA ILE A 166 13.47 7.75 5.06
C ILE A 166 14.48 8.75 4.51
N THR A 167 15.77 8.46 4.62
CA THR A 167 16.85 9.32 4.10
C THR A 167 17.65 8.71 2.96
N THR A 168 17.57 7.40 2.77
CA THR A 168 18.34 6.66 1.75
C THR A 168 17.77 6.77 0.34
N ARG A 169 16.55 7.30 0.18
CA ARG A 169 15.91 7.63 -1.10
C ARG A 169 14.97 8.82 -0.93
N SER A 170 14.66 9.49 -2.03
CA SER A 170 13.78 10.65 -2.02
C SER A 170 12.30 10.26 -2.24
N PHE A 171 11.40 11.18 -1.91
CA PHE A 171 9.98 11.05 -2.27
C PHE A 171 9.79 10.97 -3.80
N GLN A 172 10.62 11.69 -4.56
CA GLN A 172 10.56 11.65 -6.03
C GLN A 172 10.93 10.27 -6.59
N ASP A 173 11.84 9.52 -5.96
CA ASP A 173 12.16 8.14 -6.38
C ASP A 173 10.94 7.22 -6.27
N ARG A 174 10.04 7.48 -5.30
CA ARG A 174 8.76 6.78 -5.20
C ARG A 174 7.87 7.08 -6.41
N LEU A 175 7.70 8.36 -6.72
CA LEU A 175 6.87 8.78 -7.86
C LEU A 175 7.42 8.27 -9.20
N ASN A 176 8.74 8.33 -9.40
CA ASN A 176 9.37 7.80 -10.62
C ASN A 176 9.10 6.29 -10.79
N THR A 177 9.08 5.53 -9.71
CA THR A 177 8.72 4.11 -9.76
C THR A 177 7.25 3.91 -10.14
N LEU A 178 6.33 4.71 -9.56
CA LEU A 178 4.91 4.65 -9.94
C LEU A 178 4.69 4.99 -11.41
N GLU A 179 5.41 5.97 -11.92
CA GLU A 179 5.39 6.35 -13.34
C GLU A 179 5.88 5.19 -14.23
N SER A 180 7.01 4.55 -13.89
CA SER A 180 7.52 3.39 -14.62
C SER A 180 6.51 2.23 -14.65
N VAL A 181 5.85 1.97 -13.53
CA VAL A 181 4.80 0.94 -13.40
C VAL A 181 3.60 1.27 -14.30
N LYS A 182 3.16 2.53 -14.29
CA LYS A 182 2.02 2.99 -15.08
C LYS A 182 2.32 2.93 -16.58
N ASN A 183 3.50 3.38 -16.99
CA ASN A 183 3.96 3.35 -18.39
C ASN A 183 4.08 1.91 -18.93
N ALA A 184 4.24 0.93 -18.06
CA ALA A 184 4.23 -0.49 -18.43
C ALA A 184 2.80 -1.10 -18.43
N ASP A 185 1.75 -0.30 -18.22
CA ASP A 185 0.36 -0.76 -18.13
C ASP A 185 0.15 -1.82 -17.03
N ILE A 186 0.87 -1.68 -15.91
CA ILE A 186 0.66 -2.45 -14.68
C ILE A 186 -0.21 -1.60 -13.74
N ASN A 187 -1.19 -2.21 -13.08
CA ASN A 187 -2.00 -1.50 -12.10
C ASN A 187 -1.16 -1.06 -10.90
N VAL A 188 -1.35 0.18 -10.47
CA VAL A 188 -0.65 0.76 -9.33
C VAL A 188 -1.37 0.40 -8.03
N CYS A 189 -0.62 -0.16 -7.08
CA CYS A 189 -1.02 -0.28 -5.69
C CYS A 189 -0.13 0.66 -4.86
N SER A 190 -0.65 1.82 -4.48
CA SER A 190 0.13 2.82 -3.74
C SER A 190 -0.73 3.56 -2.73
N GLY A 191 -0.24 3.64 -1.52
CA GLY A 191 -0.89 4.29 -0.39
C GLY A 191 0.13 4.80 0.60
N GLY A 192 -0.27 4.85 1.88
CA GLY A 192 0.58 5.35 2.95
C GLY A 192 0.41 4.62 4.26
N ILE A 193 1.18 5.09 5.23
CA ILE A 193 1.20 4.58 6.60
C ILE A 193 0.88 5.74 7.52
N LEU A 194 -0.13 5.58 8.36
CA LEU A 194 -0.48 6.55 9.41
C LEU A 194 0.20 6.13 10.71
N GLY A 195 0.75 7.13 11.41
CA GLY A 195 1.50 6.92 12.65
C GLY A 195 3.01 7.07 12.48
N LEU A 196 3.47 7.68 11.38
CA LEU A 196 4.88 7.99 11.12
C LEU A 196 5.32 9.37 11.70
N GLY A 197 4.61 9.86 12.72
CA GLY A 197 4.83 11.18 13.31
C GLY A 197 4.21 12.34 12.53
N GLU A 198 3.41 12.02 11.53
CA GLU A 198 2.71 12.97 10.68
C GLU A 198 1.46 13.55 11.37
N GLY A 199 1.10 14.79 11.00
CA GLY A 199 -0.15 15.42 11.37
C GLY A 199 -1.24 15.31 10.31
N GLN A 200 -2.41 15.92 10.58
CA GLN A 200 -3.53 15.93 9.63
C GLN A 200 -3.15 16.57 8.28
N ILE A 201 -2.33 17.61 8.30
CA ILE A 201 -1.86 18.29 7.08
C ILE A 201 -1.02 17.34 6.22
N ASP A 202 -0.16 16.54 6.84
CA ASP A 202 0.65 15.55 6.11
C ASP A 202 -0.23 14.44 5.52
N ARG A 203 -1.23 13.96 6.26
CA ARG A 203 -2.20 12.98 5.76
C ARG A 203 -2.96 13.53 4.55
N ALA A 204 -3.38 14.79 4.60
CA ALA A 204 -4.01 15.49 3.48
C ALA A 204 -3.05 15.62 2.28
N SER A 205 -1.78 16.01 2.50
CA SER A 205 -0.74 16.13 1.47
C SER A 205 -0.40 14.77 0.83
N MET A 206 -0.34 13.70 1.62
CA MET A 206 -0.16 12.34 1.14
C MET A 206 -1.30 11.91 0.22
N LEU A 207 -2.55 12.07 0.65
CA LEU A 207 -3.72 11.72 -0.17
C LEU A 207 -3.82 12.60 -1.42
N ARG A 208 -3.47 13.88 -1.33
CA ARG A 208 -3.37 14.78 -2.48
C ARG A 208 -2.36 14.27 -3.50
N SER A 209 -1.20 13.81 -3.05
CA SER A 209 -0.15 13.29 -3.94
C SER A 209 -0.63 12.09 -4.74
N LEU A 210 -1.45 11.21 -4.15
CA LEU A 210 -2.03 10.04 -4.83
C LEU A 210 -3.19 10.42 -5.75
N ALA A 211 -4.11 11.27 -5.27
CA ALA A 211 -5.31 11.64 -6.01
C ALA A 211 -5.05 12.61 -7.16
N ASN A 212 -3.90 13.31 -7.16
CA ASN A 212 -3.50 14.21 -8.22
C ASN A 212 -2.49 13.60 -9.19
N LEU A 213 -2.22 12.29 -9.12
CA LEU A 213 -1.54 11.59 -10.21
C LEU A 213 -2.38 11.68 -11.49
N GLU A 214 -1.75 11.55 -12.65
CA GLU A 214 -2.43 11.57 -13.97
C GLU A 214 -3.64 10.62 -14.01
N SER A 215 -3.50 9.46 -13.39
CA SER A 215 -4.62 8.56 -13.08
C SER A 215 -4.50 8.08 -11.63
N HIS A 216 -5.65 7.94 -10.94
CA HIS A 216 -5.65 7.42 -9.58
C HIS A 216 -5.04 6.01 -9.54
N PRO A 217 -4.31 5.64 -8.46
CA PRO A 217 -3.93 4.26 -8.25
C PRO A 217 -5.16 3.35 -8.21
N GLU A 218 -5.09 2.19 -8.83
CA GLU A 218 -6.17 1.21 -8.82
C GLU A 218 -6.42 0.65 -7.42
N SER A 219 -5.38 0.64 -6.58
CA SER A 219 -5.45 0.16 -5.20
C SER A 219 -4.70 1.12 -4.26
N VAL A 220 -5.35 1.52 -3.17
CA VAL A 220 -4.81 2.50 -2.20
C VAL A 220 -4.83 1.88 -0.80
N PRO A 221 -3.74 1.18 -0.40
CA PRO A 221 -3.62 0.65 0.95
C PRO A 221 -3.40 1.78 1.96
N ILE A 222 -4.24 1.84 2.97
CA ILE A 222 -4.06 2.68 4.15
C ILE A 222 -3.63 1.76 5.29
N ASN A 223 -2.40 1.97 5.77
CA ASN A 223 -1.78 1.16 6.79
C ASN A 223 -1.78 1.92 8.12
N LEU A 224 -2.00 1.21 9.21
CA LEU A 224 -1.71 1.71 10.55
C LEU A 224 -0.32 1.19 10.94
N LEU A 225 0.54 2.10 11.40
CA LEU A 225 1.85 1.69 11.93
C LEU A 225 1.68 0.79 13.15
N VAL A 226 2.34 -0.35 13.12
CA VAL A 226 2.59 -1.17 14.30
C VAL A 226 4.04 -0.91 14.70
N PRO A 227 4.30 -0.20 15.81
CA PRO A 227 5.66 0.07 16.26
C PRO A 227 6.43 -1.23 16.53
N ILE A 228 7.64 -1.34 15.99
CA ILE A 228 8.48 -2.54 16.13
C ILE A 228 9.68 -2.20 17.01
N PRO A 229 9.95 -2.97 18.08
CA PRO A 229 11.14 -2.81 18.92
C PRO A 229 12.43 -2.83 18.08
N GLY A 230 13.39 -1.97 18.44
CA GLY A 230 14.67 -1.83 17.73
C GLY A 230 14.61 -0.93 16.50
N THR A 231 13.44 -0.43 16.10
CA THR A 231 13.32 0.62 15.06
C THR A 231 13.31 2.01 15.68
N PRO A 232 13.69 3.08 14.95
CA PRO A 232 13.56 4.46 15.47
C PRO A 232 12.14 4.84 15.92
N PHE A 233 11.11 4.22 15.33
CA PHE A 233 9.71 4.50 15.64
C PHE A 233 9.08 3.52 16.64
N GLU A 234 9.89 2.76 17.39
CA GLU A 234 9.38 1.78 18.38
C GLU A 234 8.48 2.38 19.47
N LYS A 235 8.61 3.70 19.75
CA LYS A 235 7.85 4.40 20.81
C LYS A 235 6.94 5.50 20.28
N ILE A 236 6.74 5.54 18.95
CA ILE A 236 5.85 6.55 18.36
C ILE A 236 4.40 6.25 18.72
N GLU A 237 3.64 7.28 19.04
CA GLU A 237 2.22 7.13 19.32
C GLU A 237 1.42 6.96 18.01
N PRO A 238 0.55 5.96 17.91
CA PRO A 238 -0.30 5.79 16.75
C PRO A 238 -1.37 6.90 16.69
N PRO A 239 -1.94 7.18 15.51
CA PRO A 239 -3.09 8.06 15.41
C PRO A 239 -4.29 7.46 16.15
N THR A 240 -5.22 8.32 16.56
CA THR A 240 -6.49 7.87 17.12
C THR A 240 -7.31 7.09 16.09
N GLU A 241 -8.22 6.22 16.56
CA GLU A 241 -9.12 5.46 15.68
C GLU A 241 -9.91 6.39 14.75
N SER A 242 -10.42 7.52 15.29
CA SER A 242 -11.19 8.47 14.50
C SER A 242 -10.36 9.15 13.40
N GLU A 243 -9.09 9.44 13.64
CA GLU A 243 -8.19 10.01 12.63
C GLU A 243 -7.91 9.01 11.51
N PHE A 244 -7.72 7.74 11.86
CA PHE A 244 -7.51 6.68 10.87
C PHE A 244 -8.76 6.47 10.00
N ILE A 245 -9.94 6.37 10.61
CA ILE A 245 -11.22 6.23 9.90
C ILE A 245 -11.48 7.45 8.98
N ARG A 246 -11.17 8.67 9.45
CA ARG A 246 -11.25 9.87 8.60
C ARG A 246 -10.37 9.78 7.37
N ALA A 247 -9.14 9.27 7.50
CA ALA A 247 -8.25 9.11 6.35
C ALA A 247 -8.80 8.11 5.33
N ILE A 248 -9.40 7.01 5.76
CA ILE A 248 -10.12 6.08 4.87
C ILE A 248 -11.26 6.78 4.14
N ALA A 249 -12.11 7.53 4.87
CA ALA A 249 -13.24 8.23 4.28
C ALA A 249 -12.80 9.29 3.26
N VAL A 250 -11.79 10.09 3.59
CA VAL A 250 -11.24 11.10 2.68
C VAL A 250 -10.62 10.46 1.45
N ALA A 251 -9.85 9.36 1.61
CA ALA A 251 -9.30 8.60 0.50
C ALA A 251 -10.40 8.10 -0.45
N ARG A 252 -11.51 7.55 0.08
CA ARG A 252 -12.68 7.13 -0.72
C ARG A 252 -13.31 8.28 -1.49
N ILE A 253 -13.47 9.44 -0.86
CA ILE A 253 -14.06 10.62 -1.51
C ILE A 253 -13.16 11.12 -2.65
N MET A 254 -11.87 11.18 -2.41
CA MET A 254 -10.91 11.71 -3.38
C MET A 254 -10.65 10.76 -4.55
N MET A 255 -10.64 9.45 -4.29
CA MET A 255 -10.34 8.39 -5.26
C MET A 255 -11.50 7.39 -5.35
N PRO A 256 -12.64 7.80 -5.92
CA PRO A 256 -13.91 7.07 -5.82
C PRO A 256 -13.90 5.70 -6.49
N LYS A 257 -13.03 5.45 -7.48
CA LYS A 257 -12.93 4.18 -8.21
C LYS A 257 -11.75 3.31 -7.75
N SER A 258 -10.89 3.80 -6.85
CA SER A 258 -9.80 3.02 -6.31
C SER A 258 -10.31 2.01 -5.27
N VAL A 259 -9.69 0.84 -5.20
CA VAL A 259 -9.88 -0.08 -4.06
C VAL A 259 -9.13 0.52 -2.87
N VAL A 260 -9.84 1.08 -1.89
CA VAL A 260 -9.25 1.63 -0.65
C VAL A 260 -9.11 0.49 0.34
N ARG A 261 -7.88 0.08 0.60
CA ARG A 261 -7.62 -1.12 1.39
C ARG A 261 -7.37 -0.81 2.85
N LEU A 262 -8.08 -1.50 3.72
CA LEU A 262 -7.69 -1.65 5.12
C LEU A 262 -6.57 -2.70 5.15
N SER A 263 -5.33 -2.27 5.41
CA SER A 263 -4.14 -3.09 5.16
C SER A 263 -3.36 -3.40 6.46
N ALA A 264 -2.05 -3.16 6.54
CA ALA A 264 -1.25 -3.46 7.73
C ALA A 264 -1.77 -2.73 8.97
N GLY A 265 -1.56 -3.33 10.14
CA GLY A 265 -2.09 -2.85 11.44
C GLY A 265 -3.54 -3.23 11.72
N ARG A 266 -4.23 -3.88 10.78
CA ARG A 266 -5.63 -4.29 10.95
C ARG A 266 -5.84 -5.23 12.14
N THR A 267 -4.89 -6.11 12.42
CA THR A 267 -4.96 -7.04 13.54
C THR A 267 -4.92 -6.37 14.92
N GLU A 268 -4.38 -5.15 14.98
CA GLU A 268 -4.33 -4.32 16.18
C GLU A 268 -5.63 -3.52 16.39
N MET A 269 -6.50 -3.50 15.38
CA MET A 269 -7.77 -2.77 15.42
C MET A 269 -8.89 -3.66 15.97
N GLY A 270 -9.70 -3.13 16.88
CA GLY A 270 -10.93 -3.78 17.31
C GLY A 270 -11.95 -3.94 16.17
N GLU A 271 -12.87 -4.89 16.32
CA GLU A 271 -13.90 -5.16 15.29
C GLU A 271 -14.74 -3.92 14.96
N ALA A 272 -15.09 -3.09 15.95
CA ALA A 272 -15.85 -1.87 15.76
C ALA A 272 -15.10 -0.85 14.87
N MET A 273 -13.78 -0.69 15.06
CA MET A 273 -12.96 0.18 14.24
C MET A 273 -12.89 -0.35 12.80
N GLN A 274 -12.67 -1.65 12.62
CA GLN A 274 -12.65 -2.26 11.28
C GLN A 274 -14.00 -2.08 10.56
N ALA A 275 -15.11 -2.32 11.26
CA ALA A 275 -16.46 -2.12 10.71
C ALA A 275 -16.68 -0.67 10.25
N LEU A 276 -16.23 0.31 11.03
CA LEU A 276 -16.31 1.74 10.65
C LEU A 276 -15.39 2.07 9.46
N CYS A 277 -14.22 1.43 9.34
CA CYS A 277 -13.37 1.60 8.16
C CYS A 277 -14.05 1.07 6.88
N PHE A 278 -14.72 -0.09 6.94
CA PHE A 278 -15.51 -0.60 5.81
C PHE A 278 -16.72 0.29 5.52
N PHE A 279 -17.40 0.78 6.55
CA PHE A 279 -18.49 1.75 6.36
C PHE A 279 -17.98 3.07 5.74
N ALA A 280 -16.79 3.52 6.11
CA ALA A 280 -16.11 4.67 5.51
C ALA A 280 -15.63 4.44 4.07
N GLY A 281 -15.80 3.21 3.54
CA GLY A 281 -15.54 2.88 2.15
C GLY A 281 -14.24 2.12 1.89
N ALA A 282 -13.63 1.49 2.89
CA ALA A 282 -12.62 0.45 2.62
C ALA A 282 -13.29 -0.76 1.95
N ASN A 283 -12.53 -1.46 1.06
CA ASN A 283 -13.07 -2.61 0.33
C ASN A 283 -12.00 -3.60 -0.17
#